data_1846c891d611d1651988b1ff7a865780
#
_entry.id   1846c891d611d1651988b1ff7a865780
#
_cell.length_a   1.000
_cell.length_b   1.000
_cell.length_c   1.000
_cell.angle_alpha   90.00
_cell.angle_beta   90.00
_cell.angle_gamma   90.00
#
_symmetry.space_group_name_H-M   'P 1'
#
loop_
_entity.id
_entity.type
_entity.pdbx_description
1 polymer ?
#
loop_
_entity_poly.entity_id
_entity_poly.type
_entity_poly.pdbx_seq_one_letter_code
_entity_poly.pdbx_strand_id
1 'polypeptide(L)'
;MPLAWYFCYMYFPDFVEIGVDELLLVAFFVSLIGIIIHYVVNVLPLANLKTNSLEPTRSSEPVSIIICARNEDDNLTEFLPKVLVQDYPEFEVVVVNDCSIDSTENVIDEFAKIFPNLKKVTIKEDDYYKHGKKFAVMVGIKGAKYENLLFTDADCFPANENWLKEMSAGFVNKREIVLGYGAYKKEAGFLNKIIRFDTFLIALNYLSAAIKGKAYMGVGRNLAYKKDLFYKQKGFSKHYHISFGDDDLFII
;
A
#
# COMPACT_ATOMS: atom_id res chain seq x y z
N MET A 1 -48.62 19.18 -38.05
CA MET A 1 -47.19 19.59 -37.92
C MET A 1 -47.16 21.03 -37.48
N PRO A 2 -46.51 21.38 -36.37
CA PRO A 2 -46.51 22.78 -35.90
C PRO A 2 -45.65 23.63 -36.82
N LEU A 3 -46.14 24.84 -37.12
CA LEU A 3 -45.51 25.85 -37.97
C LEU A 3 -44.03 26.16 -37.60
N ALA A 4 -43.65 25.92 -36.36
CA ALA A 4 -42.30 26.14 -35.85
C ALA A 4 -41.24 25.26 -36.55
N TRP A 5 -41.59 24.05 -36.98
CA TRP A 5 -40.67 23.15 -37.71
C TRP A 5 -40.41 23.62 -39.14
N TYR A 6 -41.42 24.22 -39.77
CA TYR A 6 -41.28 24.78 -41.16
C TYR A 6 -40.38 26.01 -41.16
N PHE A 7 -40.42 26.82 -40.11
CA PHE A 7 -39.58 28.04 -40.00
C PHE A 7 -38.12 27.70 -39.75
N CYS A 8 -37.85 26.65 -38.97
CA CYS A 8 -36.47 26.21 -38.70
C CYS A 8 -35.82 25.61 -39.95
N TYR A 9 -36.57 24.88 -40.78
CA TYR A 9 -36.05 24.31 -42.04
C TYR A 9 -35.74 25.34 -43.12
N MET A 10 -36.41 26.50 -43.08
CA MET A 10 -36.26 27.55 -44.07
C MET A 10 -35.08 28.49 -43.75
N TYR A 11 -34.65 28.58 -42.47
CA TYR A 11 -33.55 29.46 -42.03
C TYR A 11 -32.23 28.75 -41.75
N PHE A 12 -32.25 27.41 -41.54
CA PHE A 12 -31.04 26.64 -41.29
C PHE A 12 -31.09 25.31 -42.09
N PRO A 13 -30.82 25.39 -43.42
CA PRO A 13 -30.86 24.18 -44.27
C PRO A 13 -29.75 23.16 -43.99
N ASP A 14 -28.75 23.51 -43.19
CA ASP A 14 -27.58 22.66 -42.88
C ASP A 14 -27.57 22.16 -41.44
N PHE A 15 -28.74 21.92 -40.80
CA PHE A 15 -28.76 21.14 -39.56
C PHE A 15 -28.39 19.72 -39.93
N VAL A 16 -27.12 19.36 -39.75
CA VAL A 16 -26.65 18.00 -39.85
C VAL A 16 -27.40 17.18 -38.79
N GLU A 17 -28.33 16.34 -39.19
CA GLU A 17 -28.92 15.31 -38.32
C GLU A 17 -27.79 14.32 -37.98
N ILE A 18 -27.11 14.56 -36.88
CA ILE A 18 -26.12 13.62 -36.38
C ILE A 18 -26.86 12.35 -35.98
N GLY A 19 -26.61 11.28 -36.71
CA GLY A 19 -27.17 9.96 -36.41
C GLY A 19 -26.65 9.44 -35.05
N VAL A 20 -27.41 8.53 -34.45
CA VAL A 20 -27.01 7.89 -33.20
C VAL A 20 -25.63 7.22 -33.32
N ASP A 21 -25.35 6.64 -34.49
CA ASP A 21 -24.07 5.96 -34.76
C ASP A 21 -22.88 6.93 -34.77
N GLU A 22 -23.07 8.12 -35.35
CA GLU A 22 -22.05 9.16 -35.34
C GLU A 22 -21.80 9.72 -33.94
N LEU A 23 -22.87 9.85 -33.13
CA LEU A 23 -22.76 10.26 -31.73
C LEU A 23 -21.99 9.23 -30.89
N LEU A 24 -22.27 7.93 -31.09
CA LEU A 24 -21.57 6.83 -30.44
C LEU A 24 -20.09 6.78 -30.86
N LEU A 25 -19.80 7.02 -32.13
CA LEU A 25 -18.42 7.07 -32.61
C LEU A 25 -17.62 8.23 -31.99
N VAL A 26 -18.23 9.41 -31.91
CA VAL A 26 -17.62 10.58 -31.24
C VAL A 26 -17.38 10.27 -29.76
N ALA A 27 -18.36 9.71 -29.06
CA ALA A 27 -18.22 9.34 -27.65
C ALA A 27 -17.10 8.31 -27.44
N PHE A 28 -16.97 7.34 -28.34
CA PHE A 28 -15.88 6.36 -28.33
C PHE A 28 -14.49 7.05 -28.45
N PHE A 29 -14.31 7.92 -29.44
CA PHE A 29 -13.03 8.60 -29.62
C PHE A 29 -12.70 9.57 -28.48
N VAL A 30 -13.69 10.28 -27.95
CA VAL A 30 -13.50 11.14 -26.77
C VAL A 30 -13.06 10.31 -25.56
N SER A 31 -13.69 9.16 -25.33
CA SER A 31 -13.31 8.25 -24.25
C SER A 31 -11.90 7.67 -24.46
N LEU A 32 -11.56 7.27 -25.67
CA LEU A 32 -10.24 6.76 -26.02
C LEU A 32 -9.15 7.80 -25.79
N ILE A 33 -9.38 9.04 -26.25
CA ILE A 33 -8.45 10.17 -26.03
C ILE A 33 -8.30 10.44 -24.53
N GLY A 34 -9.41 10.42 -23.77
CA GLY A 34 -9.39 10.57 -22.31
C GLY A 34 -8.52 9.53 -21.62
N ILE A 35 -8.65 8.26 -22.02
CA ILE A 35 -7.83 7.14 -21.52
C ILE A 35 -6.34 7.38 -21.87
N ILE A 36 -6.03 7.73 -23.10
CA ILE A 36 -4.65 7.99 -23.54
C ILE A 36 -4.04 9.15 -22.73
N ILE A 37 -4.77 10.25 -22.57
CA ILE A 37 -4.32 11.39 -21.77
C ILE A 37 -4.08 10.95 -20.32
N HIS A 38 -5.00 10.15 -19.74
CA HIS A 38 -4.82 9.64 -18.40
C HIS A 38 -3.52 8.84 -18.25
N TYR A 39 -3.24 7.92 -19.15
CA TYR A 39 -2.01 7.13 -19.10
C TYR A 39 -0.75 7.97 -19.31
N VAL A 40 -0.75 8.88 -20.30
CA VAL A 40 0.40 9.74 -20.58
C VAL A 40 0.69 10.68 -19.41
N VAL A 41 -0.33 11.28 -18.85
CA VAL A 41 -0.16 12.28 -17.78
C VAL A 41 0.07 11.61 -16.43
N ASN A 42 -0.61 10.50 -16.13
CA ASN A 42 -0.60 9.91 -14.79
C ASN A 42 0.38 8.73 -14.65
N VAL A 43 0.52 7.87 -15.65
CA VAL A 43 1.30 6.62 -15.55
C VAL A 43 2.71 6.77 -16.11
N LEU A 44 2.88 7.47 -17.22
CA LEU A 44 4.17 7.62 -17.89
C LEU A 44 5.28 8.23 -17.00
N PRO A 45 5.01 9.20 -16.09
CA PRO A 45 6.01 9.70 -15.15
C PRO A 45 6.57 8.61 -14.24
N LEU A 46 5.74 7.65 -13.79
CA LEU A 46 6.20 6.51 -13.00
C LEU A 46 7.10 5.58 -13.82
N ALA A 47 6.71 5.28 -15.07
CA ALA A 47 7.52 4.43 -15.98
C ALA A 47 8.88 5.05 -16.32
N ASN A 48 8.98 6.38 -16.34
CA ASN A 48 10.20 7.12 -16.62
C ASN A 48 11.02 7.46 -15.36
N LEU A 49 10.58 7.00 -14.19
CA LEU A 49 11.31 7.21 -12.95
C LEU A 49 12.65 6.47 -13.04
N LYS A 50 13.73 7.23 -13.12
CA LYS A 50 15.08 6.64 -13.13
C LYS A 50 15.39 6.14 -11.72
N THR A 51 15.47 4.84 -11.56
CA THR A 51 15.90 4.18 -10.32
C THR A 51 17.32 4.59 -9.90
N ASN A 52 18.13 5.11 -10.82
CA ASN A 52 19.48 5.65 -10.55
C ASN A 52 19.46 6.90 -9.63
N SER A 53 18.32 7.57 -9.46
CA SER A 53 18.18 8.65 -8.47
C SER A 53 17.96 8.12 -7.04
N LEU A 54 17.68 6.85 -6.91
CA LEU A 54 17.76 6.06 -5.69
C LEU A 54 19.14 5.36 -5.66
N GLU A 55 20.24 6.14 -5.89
CA GLU A 55 21.51 5.66 -5.40
C GLU A 55 21.22 5.13 -4.01
N PRO A 56 21.62 3.90 -3.66
CA PRO A 56 21.60 3.47 -2.29
C PRO A 56 22.58 4.34 -1.54
N THR A 57 22.21 5.60 -1.35
CA THR A 57 22.76 6.39 -0.28
C THR A 57 22.62 5.44 0.87
N ARG A 58 23.74 4.96 1.39
CA ARG A 58 23.80 4.08 2.54
C ARG A 58 23.01 4.73 3.67
N SER A 59 21.69 4.71 3.57
CA SER A 59 20.84 4.92 4.72
C SER A 59 21.08 3.69 5.58
N SER A 60 22.05 3.78 6.43
CA SER A 60 22.31 2.81 7.48
C SER A 60 21.46 3.14 8.71
N GLU A 61 20.45 3.98 8.56
CA GLU A 61 19.55 4.29 9.67
C GLU A 61 18.79 3.03 10.05
N PRO A 62 18.77 2.66 11.33
CA PRO A 62 18.10 1.47 11.80
C PRO A 62 16.60 1.48 11.49
N VAL A 63 16.01 0.30 11.27
CA VAL A 63 14.60 0.13 10.90
C VAL A 63 13.92 -0.88 11.84
N SER A 64 12.70 -0.58 12.28
CA SER A 64 11.80 -1.54 12.91
C SER A 64 10.76 -2.02 11.90
N ILE A 65 10.77 -3.33 11.58
CA ILE A 65 9.73 -3.97 10.79
C ILE A 65 8.60 -4.37 11.73
N ILE A 66 7.37 -3.98 11.44
CA ILE A 66 6.19 -4.27 12.27
C ILE A 66 5.28 -5.24 11.52
N ILE A 67 4.95 -6.35 12.16
CA ILE A 67 4.03 -7.38 11.67
C ILE A 67 2.94 -7.58 12.71
N CYS A 68 1.68 -7.39 12.32
CA CYS A 68 0.54 -7.73 13.16
C CYS A 68 0.00 -9.11 12.75
N ALA A 69 -0.13 -10.00 13.71
CA ALA A 69 -0.55 -11.39 13.50
C ALA A 69 -1.72 -11.74 14.41
N ARG A 70 -2.75 -12.36 13.84
CA ARG A 70 -3.87 -12.94 14.58
C ARG A 70 -4.29 -14.24 13.93
N ASN A 71 -3.99 -15.36 14.58
CA ASN A 71 -4.18 -16.72 14.05
C ASN A 71 -3.44 -16.91 12.70
N GLU A 72 -2.13 -16.72 12.74
CA GLU A 72 -1.24 -16.71 11.56
C GLU A 72 -0.06 -17.69 11.72
N ASP A 73 -0.24 -18.80 12.47
CA ASP A 73 0.83 -19.74 12.77
C ASP A 73 1.46 -20.37 11.52
N ASP A 74 0.65 -20.79 10.54
CA ASP A 74 1.12 -21.34 9.27
C ASP A 74 1.88 -20.30 8.46
N ASN A 75 1.33 -19.07 8.31
CA ASN A 75 1.94 -17.99 7.55
C ASN A 75 3.25 -17.52 8.18
N LEU A 76 3.29 -17.34 9.49
CA LEU A 76 4.52 -16.94 10.17
C LEU A 76 5.58 -18.04 10.09
N THR A 77 5.20 -19.31 10.14
CA THR A 77 6.14 -20.43 9.97
C THR A 77 6.80 -20.38 8.58
N GLU A 78 6.05 -20.08 7.52
CA GLU A 78 6.57 -20.01 6.15
C GLU A 78 7.33 -18.70 5.83
N PHE A 79 6.83 -17.55 6.32
CA PHE A 79 7.24 -16.25 5.82
C PHE A 79 8.12 -15.44 6.77
N LEU A 80 7.96 -15.57 8.08
CA LEU A 80 8.75 -14.82 9.07
C LEU A 80 10.27 -15.02 8.92
N PRO A 81 10.78 -16.23 8.65
CA PRO A 81 12.22 -16.42 8.42
C PRO A 81 12.78 -15.56 7.27
N LYS A 82 11.99 -15.33 6.21
CA LYS A 82 12.41 -14.52 5.05
C LYS A 82 12.52 -13.03 5.41
N VAL A 83 11.74 -12.58 6.40
CA VAL A 83 11.82 -11.20 6.92
C VAL A 83 13.00 -11.05 7.88
N LEU A 84 13.34 -12.09 8.64
CA LEU A 84 14.39 -12.06 9.66
C LEU A 84 15.82 -12.09 9.08
N VAL A 85 16.00 -12.51 7.82
CA VAL A 85 17.32 -12.67 7.16
C VAL A 85 17.62 -11.58 6.12
N GLN A 86 17.02 -10.40 6.24
CA GLN A 86 17.27 -9.30 5.31
C GLN A 86 18.73 -8.81 5.36
N ASP A 87 19.32 -8.51 4.19
CA ASP A 87 20.66 -7.92 4.07
C ASP A 87 20.64 -6.42 4.45
N TYR A 88 20.59 -6.17 5.78
CA TYR A 88 20.54 -4.82 6.31
C TYR A 88 21.36 -4.70 7.60
N PRO A 89 22.13 -3.61 7.79
CA PRO A 89 23.10 -3.50 8.89
C PRO A 89 22.48 -3.57 10.30
N GLU A 90 21.37 -2.88 10.51
CA GLU A 90 20.73 -2.81 11.84
C GLU A 90 19.21 -2.70 11.70
N PHE A 91 18.49 -3.74 12.12
CA PHE A 91 17.03 -3.76 12.13
C PHE A 91 16.50 -4.69 13.21
N GLU A 92 15.25 -4.48 13.56
CA GLU A 92 14.46 -5.41 14.37
C GLU A 92 13.15 -5.77 13.65
N VAL A 93 12.58 -6.90 14.01
CA VAL A 93 11.25 -7.33 13.60
C VAL A 93 10.37 -7.41 14.84
N VAL A 94 9.34 -6.58 14.89
CA VAL A 94 8.36 -6.54 15.98
C VAL A 94 7.11 -7.28 15.53
N VAL A 95 6.89 -8.48 16.01
CA VAL A 95 5.66 -9.25 15.75
C VAL A 95 4.68 -9.01 16.90
N VAL A 96 3.53 -8.46 16.55
CA VAL A 96 2.43 -8.20 17.48
C VAL A 96 1.44 -9.36 17.39
N ASN A 97 1.38 -10.18 18.43
CA ASN A 97 0.36 -11.22 18.57
C ASN A 97 -0.93 -10.58 19.10
N ASP A 98 -1.93 -10.41 18.24
CA ASP A 98 -3.22 -9.79 18.56
C ASP A 98 -4.23 -10.86 18.99
N CYS A 99 -4.14 -11.32 20.22
CA CYS A 99 -5.10 -12.26 20.83
C CYS A 99 -5.30 -13.54 20.01
N SER A 100 -4.22 -14.14 19.49
CA SER A 100 -4.30 -15.41 18.77
C SER A 100 -4.68 -16.56 19.70
N ILE A 101 -5.46 -17.50 19.17
CA ILE A 101 -5.92 -18.71 19.88
C ILE A 101 -5.33 -20.01 19.32
N ASP A 102 -4.57 -19.89 18.23
CA ASP A 102 -3.82 -20.96 17.56
C ASP A 102 -2.37 -21.05 18.09
N SER A 103 -1.48 -21.67 17.32
CA SER A 103 -0.06 -21.81 17.65
C SER A 103 0.80 -20.57 17.33
N THR A 104 0.21 -19.45 16.92
CA THR A 104 0.93 -18.21 16.54
C THR A 104 1.95 -17.79 17.60
N GLU A 105 1.57 -17.79 18.89
CA GLU A 105 2.48 -17.39 19.97
C GLU A 105 3.68 -18.31 20.08
N ASN A 106 3.47 -19.62 19.98
CA ASN A 106 4.54 -20.62 20.06
C ASN A 106 5.53 -20.47 18.89
N VAL A 107 5.02 -20.24 17.68
CA VAL A 107 5.85 -20.00 16.48
C VAL A 107 6.75 -18.78 16.67
N ILE A 108 6.21 -17.67 17.18
CA ILE A 108 7.01 -16.46 17.45
C ILE A 108 8.08 -16.75 18.50
N ASP A 109 7.74 -17.48 19.59
CA ASP A 109 8.69 -17.82 20.67
C ASP A 109 9.82 -18.74 20.19
N GLU A 110 9.55 -19.66 19.29
CA GLU A 110 10.59 -20.51 18.70
C GLU A 110 11.56 -19.71 17.84
N PHE A 111 11.06 -18.84 16.99
CA PHE A 111 11.93 -17.97 16.18
C PHE A 111 12.70 -16.95 17.04
N ALA A 112 12.12 -16.43 18.11
CA ALA A 112 12.80 -15.49 19.01
C ALA A 112 14.01 -16.11 19.73
N LYS A 113 14.03 -17.44 19.90
CA LYS A 113 15.21 -18.14 20.44
C LYS A 113 16.39 -18.18 19.45
N ILE A 114 16.09 -18.13 18.15
CA ILE A 114 17.07 -18.25 17.06
C ILE A 114 17.52 -16.88 16.55
N PHE A 115 16.60 -15.94 16.47
CA PHE A 115 16.83 -14.62 15.87
C PHE A 115 16.78 -13.51 16.93
N PRO A 116 17.93 -12.95 17.32
CA PRO A 116 18.02 -11.92 18.37
C PRO A 116 17.39 -10.57 17.94
N ASN A 117 17.15 -10.38 16.65
CA ASN A 117 16.47 -9.21 16.10
C ASN A 117 14.94 -9.35 16.08
N LEU A 118 14.38 -10.46 16.54
CA LEU A 118 12.94 -10.66 16.68
C LEU A 118 12.45 -10.26 18.08
N LYS A 119 11.44 -9.41 18.10
CA LYS A 119 10.74 -8.98 19.31
C LYS A 119 9.27 -9.36 19.26
N LYS A 120 8.80 -10.11 20.25
CA LYS A 120 7.38 -10.42 20.45
C LYS A 120 6.72 -9.34 21.29
N VAL A 121 5.53 -8.91 20.88
CA VAL A 121 4.61 -8.10 21.68
C VAL A 121 3.26 -8.81 21.69
N THR A 122 2.75 -9.17 22.86
CA THR A 122 1.45 -9.88 22.98
C THR A 122 0.40 -8.93 23.52
N ILE A 123 -0.71 -8.82 22.78
CA ILE A 123 -1.94 -8.18 23.24
C ILE A 123 -2.82 -9.27 23.87
N LYS A 124 -3.21 -9.04 25.11
CA LYS A 124 -4.17 -9.91 25.81
C LYS A 124 -5.58 -9.37 25.59
N GLU A 125 -6.53 -10.28 25.48
CA GLU A 125 -7.94 -9.93 25.39
C GLU A 125 -8.36 -9.12 26.61
N ASP A 126 -9.01 -7.99 26.38
CA ASP A 126 -9.50 -7.09 27.41
C ASP A 126 -10.88 -6.55 26.99
N ASP A 127 -11.87 -6.69 27.85
CA ASP A 127 -13.25 -6.27 27.59
C ASP A 127 -13.41 -4.75 27.41
N TYR A 128 -12.43 -3.96 27.85
CA TYR A 128 -12.48 -2.49 27.79
C TYR A 128 -11.93 -1.90 26.49
N TYR A 129 -11.13 -2.65 25.73
CA TYR A 129 -10.51 -2.15 24.51
C TYR A 129 -11.08 -2.84 23.27
N LYS A 130 -11.49 -2.05 22.30
CA LYS A 130 -11.87 -2.54 20.98
C LYS A 130 -10.61 -3.02 20.26
N HIS A 131 -10.40 -4.35 20.25
CA HIS A 131 -9.32 -4.98 19.51
C HIS A 131 -9.53 -4.79 18.00
N GLY A 132 -8.43 -4.70 17.26
CA GLY A 132 -8.43 -4.57 15.81
C GLY A 132 -7.07 -4.16 15.27
N LYS A 133 -6.89 -4.28 13.95
CA LYS A 133 -5.59 -4.05 13.29
C LYS A 133 -4.96 -2.69 13.68
N LYS A 134 -5.73 -1.61 13.75
CA LYS A 134 -5.22 -0.28 14.17
C LYS A 134 -4.62 -0.29 15.57
N PHE A 135 -5.25 -1.00 16.50
CA PHE A 135 -4.73 -1.11 17.86
C PHE A 135 -3.42 -1.93 17.88
N ALA A 136 -3.40 -3.06 17.16
CA ALA A 136 -2.19 -3.88 17.05
C ALA A 136 -1.03 -3.10 16.40
N VAL A 137 -1.29 -2.35 15.33
CA VAL A 137 -0.29 -1.47 14.68
C VAL A 137 0.22 -0.41 15.66
N MET A 138 -0.66 0.26 16.40
CA MET A 138 -0.27 1.25 17.42
C MET A 138 0.62 0.64 18.51
N VAL A 139 0.28 -0.57 18.99
CA VAL A 139 1.08 -1.29 19.98
C VAL A 139 2.44 -1.67 19.41
N GLY A 140 2.49 -2.12 18.16
CA GLY A 140 3.72 -2.41 17.43
C GLY A 140 4.62 -1.18 17.29
N ILE A 141 4.06 -0.04 16.89
CA ILE A 141 4.78 1.25 16.80
C ILE A 141 5.34 1.67 18.16
N LYS A 142 4.55 1.54 19.21
CA LYS A 142 4.99 1.85 20.58
C LYS A 142 6.11 0.91 21.03
N GLY A 143 6.04 -0.36 20.65
CA GLY A 143 7.05 -1.38 20.93
C GLY A 143 8.31 -1.25 20.11
N ALA A 144 8.29 -0.59 18.96
CA ALA A 144 9.41 -0.42 18.06
C ALA A 144 10.51 0.44 18.68
N LYS A 145 11.78 0.03 18.46
CA LYS A 145 12.98 0.72 18.98
C LYS A 145 13.38 1.89 18.08
N TYR A 146 13.25 1.74 16.76
CA TYR A 146 13.81 2.66 15.78
C TYR A 146 12.80 3.66 15.23
N GLU A 147 13.32 4.75 14.65
CA GLU A 147 12.52 5.85 14.09
C GLU A 147 11.89 5.49 12.74
N ASN A 148 12.62 4.74 11.91
CA ASN A 148 12.09 4.29 10.63
C ASN A 148 11.27 3.02 10.84
N LEU A 149 9.99 3.06 10.49
CA LEU A 149 9.07 1.96 10.60
C LEU A 149 8.74 1.41 9.22
N LEU A 150 8.78 0.09 9.07
CA LEU A 150 8.36 -0.61 7.86
C LEU A 150 7.28 -1.63 8.24
N PHE A 151 6.19 -1.65 7.50
CA PHE A 151 5.04 -2.52 7.77
C PHE A 151 4.93 -3.59 6.70
N THR A 152 4.61 -4.80 7.15
CA THR A 152 4.21 -5.91 6.28
C THR A 152 3.18 -6.78 7.03
N ASP A 153 2.34 -7.50 6.29
CA ASP A 153 1.35 -8.40 6.87
C ASP A 153 1.98 -9.79 7.16
N ALA A 154 1.37 -10.55 8.05
CA ALA A 154 1.87 -11.87 8.46
C ALA A 154 1.82 -12.91 7.33
N ASP A 155 0.91 -12.73 6.36
CA ASP A 155 0.74 -13.55 5.16
C ASP A 155 1.60 -13.08 3.97
N CYS A 156 2.51 -12.14 4.21
CA CYS A 156 3.37 -11.53 3.20
C CYS A 156 4.84 -11.89 3.41
N PHE A 157 5.60 -11.92 2.32
CA PHE A 157 7.03 -12.15 2.35
C PHE A 157 7.80 -11.21 1.41
N PRO A 158 9.05 -10.86 1.74
CA PRO A 158 9.90 -10.04 0.90
C PRO A 158 10.18 -10.72 -0.46
N ALA A 159 10.25 -9.94 -1.52
CA ALA A 159 10.61 -10.46 -2.85
C ALA A 159 12.04 -11.03 -2.89
N ASN A 160 12.94 -10.46 -2.09
CA ASN A 160 14.33 -10.88 -1.94
C ASN A 160 14.93 -10.33 -0.62
N GLU A 161 16.19 -10.65 -0.36
CA GLU A 161 16.91 -10.19 0.84
C GLU A 161 17.28 -8.70 0.85
N ASN A 162 17.12 -7.99 -0.27
CA ASN A 162 17.37 -6.55 -0.36
C ASN A 162 16.12 -5.69 -0.15
N TRP A 163 14.95 -6.28 0.06
CA TRP A 163 13.68 -5.56 0.22
C TRP A 163 13.74 -4.46 1.28
N LEU A 164 14.29 -4.75 2.45
CA LEU A 164 14.46 -3.77 3.53
C LEU A 164 15.35 -2.61 3.12
N LYS A 165 16.45 -2.90 2.43
CA LYS A 165 17.39 -1.91 1.90
C LYS A 165 16.74 -1.01 0.83
N GLU A 166 15.96 -1.60 -0.06
CA GLU A 166 15.23 -0.87 -1.11
C GLU A 166 14.16 0.04 -0.51
N MET A 167 13.39 -0.44 0.48
CA MET A 167 12.39 0.35 1.15
C MET A 167 13.02 1.48 1.99
N SER A 168 14.08 1.19 2.74
CA SER A 168 14.76 2.19 3.57
C SER A 168 15.43 3.29 2.75
N ALA A 169 15.89 2.99 1.53
CA ALA A 169 16.43 3.98 0.60
C ALA A 169 15.41 5.07 0.21
N GLY A 170 14.13 4.82 0.40
CA GLY A 170 13.07 5.81 0.19
C GLY A 170 13.07 6.96 1.21
N PHE A 171 13.68 6.81 2.39
CA PHE A 171 13.75 7.85 3.43
C PHE A 171 14.78 8.96 3.17
N VAL A 172 15.21 9.12 1.92
CA VAL A 172 16.13 10.20 1.52
C VAL A 172 15.43 11.56 1.42
N ASN A 173 16.22 12.64 1.49
CA ASN A 173 15.74 14.02 1.29
C ASN A 173 14.58 14.43 2.20
N LYS A 174 14.61 14.02 3.48
CA LYS A 174 13.57 14.32 4.50
C LYS A 174 12.18 13.75 4.16
N ARG A 175 12.10 12.75 3.31
CA ARG A 175 10.82 12.04 3.10
C ARG A 175 10.44 11.28 4.37
N GLU A 176 9.19 11.42 4.78
CA GLU A 176 8.68 10.82 6.00
C GLU A 176 7.83 9.57 5.72
N ILE A 177 7.39 9.36 4.47
CA ILE A 177 6.58 8.21 4.04
C ILE A 177 7.20 7.59 2.78
N VAL A 178 7.24 6.27 2.73
CA VAL A 178 7.67 5.47 1.57
C VAL A 178 6.58 4.47 1.22
N LEU A 179 6.13 4.51 -0.01
CA LEU A 179 5.09 3.62 -0.54
C LEU A 179 5.73 2.56 -1.42
N GLY A 180 5.51 1.29 -1.09
CA GLY A 180 5.96 0.15 -1.88
C GLY A 180 4.81 -0.51 -2.66
N TYR A 181 5.16 -1.32 -3.64
CA TYR A 181 4.23 -2.19 -4.35
C TYR A 181 4.13 -3.53 -3.63
N GLY A 182 2.95 -3.89 -3.18
CA GLY A 182 2.66 -5.19 -2.55
C GLY A 182 1.99 -6.14 -3.56
N ALA A 183 2.79 -6.89 -4.33
CA ALA A 183 2.30 -7.83 -5.34
C ALA A 183 1.69 -9.09 -4.71
N TYR A 184 0.70 -9.68 -5.37
CA TYR A 184 0.27 -11.04 -5.04
C TYR A 184 1.19 -12.10 -5.65
N LYS A 185 1.40 -13.19 -4.92
CA LYS A 185 2.12 -14.38 -5.38
C LYS A 185 1.53 -14.89 -6.70
N LYS A 186 2.40 -15.27 -7.63
CA LYS A 186 1.98 -15.85 -8.90
C LYS A 186 1.57 -17.30 -8.67
N GLU A 187 0.29 -17.58 -8.94
CA GLU A 187 -0.29 -18.91 -8.87
C GLU A 187 -0.96 -19.28 -10.20
N ALA A 188 -1.29 -20.56 -10.37
CA ALA A 188 -2.03 -21.04 -11.53
C ALA A 188 -3.49 -20.56 -11.48
N GLY A 189 -4.08 -20.39 -12.68
CA GLY A 189 -5.50 -20.06 -12.82
C GLY A 189 -5.77 -18.63 -13.29
N PHE A 190 -7.00 -18.45 -13.81
CA PHE A 190 -7.43 -17.18 -14.40
C PHE A 190 -7.72 -16.12 -13.33
N LEU A 191 -8.30 -16.54 -12.20
CA LEU A 191 -8.62 -15.64 -11.08
C LEU A 191 -7.37 -14.97 -10.52
N ASN A 192 -6.28 -15.73 -10.30
CA ASN A 192 -5.02 -15.15 -9.83
C ASN A 192 -4.44 -14.11 -10.80
N LYS A 193 -4.60 -14.33 -12.11
CA LYS A 193 -4.19 -13.32 -13.13
C LYS A 193 -4.99 -12.03 -13.01
N ILE A 194 -6.31 -12.13 -12.79
CA ILE A 194 -7.18 -10.95 -12.59
C ILE A 194 -6.78 -10.20 -11.32
N ILE A 195 -6.67 -10.90 -10.19
CA ILE A 195 -6.28 -10.30 -8.89
C ILE A 195 -4.94 -9.56 -9.01
N ARG A 196 -3.95 -10.18 -9.63
CA ARG A 196 -2.63 -9.58 -9.83
C ARG A 196 -2.67 -8.38 -10.76
N PHE A 197 -3.48 -8.43 -11.81
CA PHE A 197 -3.66 -7.32 -12.74
C PHE A 197 -4.35 -6.13 -12.07
N ASP A 198 -5.42 -6.38 -11.33
CA ASP A 198 -6.14 -5.35 -10.57
C ASP A 198 -5.24 -4.69 -9.53
N THR A 199 -4.53 -5.50 -8.73
CA THR A 199 -3.54 -5.00 -7.76
C THR A 199 -2.46 -4.14 -8.42
N PHE A 200 -1.99 -4.53 -9.60
CA PHE A 200 -1.02 -3.76 -10.36
C PHE A 200 -1.59 -2.42 -10.84
N LEU A 201 -2.83 -2.39 -11.35
CA LEU A 201 -3.50 -1.15 -11.76
C LEU A 201 -3.71 -0.19 -10.58
N ILE A 202 -4.12 -0.70 -9.42
CA ILE A 202 -4.25 0.07 -8.19
C ILE A 202 -2.89 0.68 -7.83
N ALA A 203 -1.82 -0.12 -7.85
CA ALA A 203 -0.47 0.34 -7.54
C ALA A 203 0.03 1.42 -8.52
N LEU A 204 -0.22 1.24 -9.81
CA LEU A 204 0.10 2.26 -10.82
C LEU A 204 -0.54 3.61 -10.49
N ASN A 205 -1.78 3.62 -10.04
CA ASN A 205 -2.50 4.84 -9.73
C ASN A 205 -1.95 5.53 -8.48
N TYR A 206 -1.83 4.82 -7.34
CA TYR A 206 -1.38 5.49 -6.11
C TYR A 206 0.11 5.88 -6.15
N LEU A 207 0.97 5.08 -6.75
CA LEU A 207 2.39 5.43 -6.91
C LEU A 207 2.57 6.60 -7.87
N SER A 208 1.81 6.63 -8.98
CA SER A 208 1.83 7.77 -9.91
C SER A 208 1.35 9.06 -9.26
N ALA A 209 0.34 9.00 -8.41
CA ALA A 209 -0.15 10.15 -7.65
C ALA A 209 0.89 10.61 -6.61
N ALA A 210 1.54 9.67 -5.93
CA ALA A 210 2.57 9.98 -4.94
C ALA A 210 3.79 10.69 -5.55
N ILE A 211 4.25 10.27 -6.72
CA ILE A 211 5.34 10.93 -7.46
C ILE A 211 5.00 12.40 -7.78
N LYS A 212 3.73 12.71 -8.00
CA LYS A 212 3.25 14.07 -8.24
C LYS A 212 2.99 14.87 -6.95
N GLY A 213 3.32 14.32 -5.78
CA GLY A 213 3.05 14.95 -4.49
C GLY A 213 1.57 14.93 -4.08
N LYS A 214 0.76 14.02 -4.65
CA LYS A 214 -0.66 13.86 -4.37
C LYS A 214 -0.94 12.43 -3.89
N ALA A 215 -0.15 11.96 -2.91
CA ALA A 215 -0.39 10.67 -2.30
C ALA A 215 -1.80 10.64 -1.67
N TYR A 216 -2.53 9.56 -1.88
CA TYR A 216 -3.89 9.38 -1.36
C TYR A 216 -4.14 7.99 -0.81
N MET A 217 -3.20 7.08 -1.01
CA MET A 217 -3.33 5.67 -0.63
C MET A 217 -1.95 5.05 -0.43
N GLY A 218 -1.87 4.07 0.44
CA GLY A 218 -0.75 3.14 0.61
C GLY A 218 -1.29 1.75 0.92
N VAL A 219 -0.44 0.75 0.89
CA VAL A 219 -0.82 -0.63 1.24
C VAL A 219 0.01 -1.09 2.42
N GLY A 220 -0.66 -1.46 3.53
CA GLY A 220 -0.03 -1.83 4.80
C GLY A 220 0.99 -2.97 4.68
N ARG A 221 0.85 -3.84 3.69
CA ARG A 221 1.80 -4.93 3.44
C ARG A 221 3.14 -4.48 2.84
N ASN A 222 3.28 -3.21 2.43
CA ASN A 222 4.56 -2.65 1.95
C ASN A 222 4.57 -1.12 2.07
N LEU A 223 4.53 -0.64 3.31
CA LEU A 223 4.43 0.77 3.67
C LEU A 223 5.50 1.10 4.72
N ALA A 224 6.17 2.24 4.57
CA ALA A 224 7.08 2.69 5.61
C ALA A 224 6.86 4.17 5.93
N TYR A 225 7.05 4.54 7.20
CA TYR A 225 6.99 5.93 7.63
C TYR A 225 7.78 6.17 8.93
N LYS A 226 8.06 7.43 9.21
CA LYS A 226 8.74 7.87 10.42
C LYS A 226 7.81 7.73 11.63
N LYS A 227 8.32 7.21 12.74
CA LYS A 227 7.62 7.08 14.02
C LYS A 227 7.14 8.43 14.56
N ASP A 228 7.97 9.45 14.43
CA ASP A 228 7.63 10.83 14.80
C ASP A 228 6.42 11.36 14.02
N LEU A 229 6.30 11.04 12.72
CA LEU A 229 5.16 11.43 11.90
C LEU A 229 3.86 10.86 12.48
N PHE A 230 3.87 9.57 12.87
CA PHE A 230 2.72 8.92 13.49
C PHE A 230 2.24 9.67 14.75
N TYR A 231 3.16 10.05 15.62
CA TYR A 231 2.81 10.79 16.84
C TYR A 231 2.39 12.24 16.57
N LYS A 232 3.02 12.94 15.63
CA LYS A 232 2.62 14.29 15.20
C LYS A 232 1.18 14.32 14.67
N GLN A 233 0.78 13.29 13.95
CA GLN A 233 -0.60 13.13 13.43
C GLN A 233 -1.59 12.65 14.50
N LYS A 234 -1.13 12.37 15.75
CA LYS A 234 -1.90 11.77 16.84
C LYS A 234 -2.40 10.36 16.51
N GLY A 235 -1.60 9.62 15.73
CA GLY A 235 -1.91 8.25 15.31
C GLY A 235 -3.24 8.14 14.58
N PHE A 236 -4.02 7.13 14.93
CA PHE A 236 -5.35 6.88 14.34
C PHE A 236 -6.50 7.62 15.03
N SER A 237 -6.24 8.59 15.93
CA SER A 237 -7.28 9.21 16.77
C SER A 237 -8.40 9.87 15.96
N LYS A 238 -8.10 10.47 14.81
CA LYS A 238 -9.09 11.09 13.92
C LYS A 238 -10.05 10.08 13.26
N HIS A 239 -9.61 8.84 13.11
CA HIS A 239 -10.28 7.78 12.34
C HIS A 239 -10.49 6.51 13.18
N TYR A 240 -10.47 6.63 14.51
CA TYR A 240 -10.61 5.49 15.42
C TYR A 240 -11.96 4.78 15.28
N HIS A 241 -13.01 5.52 14.92
CA HIS A 241 -14.36 5.00 14.70
C HIS A 241 -14.51 4.19 13.41
N ILE A 242 -13.55 4.28 12.48
CA ILE A 242 -13.53 3.53 11.22
C ILE A 242 -12.74 2.24 11.48
N SER A 243 -13.35 1.07 11.26
CA SER A 243 -12.74 -0.22 11.59
C SER A 243 -11.56 -0.61 10.69
N PHE A 244 -11.48 -0.08 9.46
CA PHE A 244 -10.47 -0.38 8.44
C PHE A 244 -9.69 0.88 8.02
N GLY A 245 -8.68 0.73 7.15
CA GLY A 245 -7.91 1.86 6.57
C GLY A 245 -6.85 2.40 7.53
N ASP A 246 -6.10 1.53 8.18
CA ASP A 246 -4.93 1.87 8.97
C ASP A 246 -3.78 2.41 8.12
N ASP A 247 -3.73 2.04 6.87
CA ASP A 247 -2.78 2.48 5.86
C ASP A 247 -3.25 3.72 5.09
N ASP A 248 -4.41 3.66 4.44
CA ASP A 248 -4.93 4.74 3.59
C ASP A 248 -5.22 6.02 4.37
N LEU A 249 -5.93 5.89 5.51
CA LEU A 249 -6.33 7.02 6.33
C LEU A 249 -5.15 7.71 7.03
N PHE A 250 -3.99 7.06 7.06
CA PHE A 250 -2.77 7.67 7.59
C PHE A 250 -2.04 8.51 6.53
N ILE A 251 -2.23 8.21 5.25
CA ILE A 251 -1.56 8.88 4.13
C ILE A 251 -2.26 10.18 3.71
N ILE A 252 -3.59 10.28 3.94
CA ILE A 252 -4.41 11.46 3.65
C ILE A 252 -4.31 12.46 4.78
#